data_fc6d08235152d56221853f8bef9192b4
#
_entry.id   fc6d08235152d56221853f8bef9192b4
#
_cell.length_a   1.000
_cell.length_b   1.000
_cell.length_c   1.000
_cell.angle_alpha   90.00
_cell.angle_beta   90.00
_cell.angle_gamma   90.00
#
_symmetry.space_group_name_H-M   'P 1'
#
loop_
_entity.id
_entity.type
_entity.pdbx_description
1 polymer ?
#
loop_
_entity_poly.entity_id
_entity_poly.type
_entity_poly.pdbx_seq_one_letter_code
_entity_poly.pdbx_strand_id
1 'polypeptide(L)'
;MQKITKNDITGVILAGGQARRMKGQDKGLILFNGKPLIEYVIEVFNPQVSKLIINANRNHDKYSQYGFEIISDEYPNYCGPLAGMASVLNKITTPYLVTAPCDSPFISDSLVSCLSLAIFNENTEISVAHNGERLQPVFCMIKKTLISSMNAYLTKGERKIDKWFSQHPIAIADLSHFPKSFENFNSQEEIIVSENNND
;
A
#
# COMPACT_ATOMS: atom_id res chain seq x y z
N MET A 1 11.13 9.35 21.18
CA MET A 1 11.11 8.14 20.31
C MET A 1 12.46 7.95 19.62
N GLN A 2 12.85 6.71 19.32
CA GLN A 2 14.00 6.43 18.45
C GLN A 2 13.60 6.70 16.99
N LYS A 3 14.56 7.22 16.18
CA LYS A 3 14.32 7.47 14.76
C LYS A 3 14.02 6.15 14.04
N ILE A 4 12.92 6.11 13.28
CA ILE A 4 12.56 4.95 12.45
C ILE A 4 13.54 4.85 11.29
N THR A 5 14.13 3.69 11.11
CA THR A 5 15.10 3.41 10.05
C THR A 5 14.49 2.41 9.03
N LYS A 6 15.11 2.31 7.85
CA LYS A 6 14.70 1.33 6.84
C LYS A 6 14.61 -0.10 7.42
N ASN A 7 15.50 -0.48 8.34
CA ASN A 7 15.53 -1.83 8.94
C ASN A 7 14.31 -2.12 9.83
N ASP A 8 13.60 -1.10 10.26
CA ASP A 8 12.41 -1.22 11.10
C ASP A 8 11.12 -1.42 10.28
N ILE A 9 11.22 -1.42 8.94
CA ILE A 9 10.05 -1.28 8.06
C ILE A 9 9.96 -2.46 7.09
N THR A 10 8.82 -3.14 7.07
CA THR A 10 8.38 -4.00 5.97
C THR A 10 7.42 -3.24 5.07
N GLY A 11 7.63 -3.30 3.75
CA GLY A 11 6.71 -2.79 2.75
C GLY A 11 5.74 -3.86 2.28
N VAL A 12 4.50 -3.49 1.98
CA VAL A 12 3.56 -4.35 1.28
C VAL A 12 2.95 -3.65 0.08
N ILE A 13 3.00 -4.31 -1.07
CA ILE A 13 2.23 -3.91 -2.25
C ILE A 13 0.89 -4.65 -2.21
N LEU A 14 -0.20 -3.89 -2.14
CA LEU A 14 -1.56 -4.44 -2.09
C LEU A 14 -2.07 -4.71 -3.51
N ALA A 15 -2.12 -5.98 -3.89
CA ALA A 15 -2.60 -6.49 -5.18
C ALA A 15 -3.84 -7.40 -5.06
N GLY A 16 -4.44 -7.49 -3.88
CA GLY A 16 -5.54 -8.42 -3.55
C GLY A 16 -6.94 -8.05 -4.06
N GLY A 17 -7.09 -7.03 -4.89
CA GLY A 17 -8.39 -6.53 -5.36
C GLY A 17 -9.16 -7.51 -6.27
N GLN A 18 -10.52 -7.41 -6.27
CA GLN A 18 -11.41 -8.27 -7.11
C GLN A 18 -11.39 -7.93 -8.60
N ALA A 19 -10.78 -6.81 -9.02
CA ALA A 19 -10.68 -6.31 -10.40
C ALA A 19 -12.03 -6.34 -11.20
N ARG A 20 -13.17 -6.13 -10.50
CA ARG A 20 -14.52 -6.19 -11.13
C ARG A 20 -14.67 -5.26 -12.33
N ARG A 21 -14.05 -4.06 -12.27
CA ARG A 21 -14.11 -3.05 -13.34
C ARG A 21 -13.16 -3.31 -14.51
N MET A 22 -12.14 -4.18 -14.31
CA MET A 22 -11.10 -4.50 -15.30
C MET A 22 -11.34 -5.89 -15.94
N LYS A 23 -12.61 -6.30 -16.14
CA LYS A 23 -12.98 -7.59 -16.75
C LYS A 23 -12.26 -8.80 -16.12
N GLY A 24 -11.94 -8.72 -14.83
CA GLY A 24 -11.25 -9.78 -14.10
C GLY A 24 -9.72 -9.76 -14.20
N GLN A 25 -9.12 -8.84 -14.95
CA GLN A 25 -7.67 -8.67 -15.00
C GLN A 25 -7.14 -8.08 -13.69
N ASP A 26 -6.02 -8.61 -13.23
CA ASP A 26 -5.35 -8.11 -12.03
C ASP A 26 -4.66 -6.78 -12.34
N LYS A 27 -5.01 -5.71 -11.60
CA LYS A 27 -4.55 -4.35 -11.90
C LYS A 27 -3.02 -4.26 -11.94
N GLY A 28 -2.33 -4.91 -10.99
CA GLY A 28 -0.87 -4.88 -10.95
C GLY A 28 -0.19 -5.54 -12.16
N LEU A 29 -0.91 -6.40 -12.89
CA LEU A 29 -0.38 -7.11 -14.06
C LEU A 29 -0.79 -6.47 -15.39
N ILE A 30 -1.49 -5.34 -15.37
CA ILE A 30 -1.83 -4.58 -16.56
C ILE A 30 -0.57 -3.84 -17.04
N LEU A 31 -0.39 -3.81 -18.35
CA LEU A 31 0.77 -3.16 -18.96
C LEU A 31 0.53 -1.64 -19.10
N PHE A 32 1.54 -0.89 -18.73
CA PHE A 32 1.71 0.53 -19.00
C PHE A 32 3.08 0.71 -19.64
N ASN A 33 3.14 1.28 -20.85
CA ASN A 33 4.37 1.36 -21.68
C ASN A 33 5.09 0.00 -21.78
N GLY A 34 4.33 -1.09 -22.00
CA GLY A 34 4.88 -2.44 -22.18
C GLY A 34 5.34 -3.14 -20.89
N LYS A 35 5.19 -2.54 -19.70
CA LYS A 35 5.66 -3.06 -18.42
C LYS A 35 4.50 -3.15 -17.41
N PRO A 36 4.34 -4.25 -16.64
CA PRO A 36 3.32 -4.37 -15.60
C PRO A 36 3.35 -3.23 -14.58
N LEU A 37 2.18 -2.71 -14.19
CA LEU A 37 2.08 -1.60 -13.22
C LEU A 37 2.81 -1.88 -11.91
N ILE A 38 2.72 -3.10 -11.41
CA ILE A 38 3.40 -3.48 -10.16
C ILE A 38 4.92 -3.32 -10.24
N GLU A 39 5.52 -3.48 -11.40
CA GLU A 39 6.99 -3.37 -11.56
C GLU A 39 7.47 -1.95 -11.29
N TYR A 40 6.72 -0.94 -11.75
CA TYR A 40 7.02 0.46 -11.43
C TYR A 40 6.99 0.70 -9.91
N VAL A 41 5.98 0.12 -9.23
CA VAL A 41 5.87 0.23 -7.77
C VAL A 41 7.03 -0.49 -7.09
N ILE A 42 7.38 -1.70 -7.51
CA ILE A 42 8.51 -2.48 -6.96
C ILE A 42 9.81 -1.69 -7.06
N GLU A 43 10.12 -1.13 -8.22
CA GLU A 43 11.38 -0.42 -8.47
C GLU A 43 11.61 0.74 -7.51
N VAL A 44 10.56 1.50 -7.21
CA VAL A 44 10.64 2.68 -6.35
C VAL A 44 10.46 2.32 -4.87
N PHE A 45 9.60 1.35 -4.56
CA PHE A 45 9.22 1.06 -3.18
C PHE A 45 10.19 0.11 -2.47
N ASN A 46 10.72 -0.91 -3.18
CA ASN A 46 11.65 -1.89 -2.60
C ASN A 46 12.92 -1.25 -1.99
N PRO A 47 13.57 -0.26 -2.63
CA PRO A 47 14.75 0.39 -2.04
C PRO A 47 14.47 1.12 -0.71
N GLN A 48 13.21 1.48 -0.43
CA GLN A 48 12.82 2.27 0.74
C GLN A 48 12.58 1.42 2.01
N VAL A 49 12.47 0.08 1.88
CA VAL A 49 12.09 -0.84 2.97
C VAL A 49 13.13 -1.93 3.17
N SER A 50 13.15 -2.58 4.34
CA SER A 50 14.07 -3.69 4.61
C SER A 50 13.63 -4.99 3.94
N LYS A 51 12.33 -5.18 3.81
CA LYS A 51 11.68 -6.33 3.18
C LYS A 51 10.45 -5.84 2.42
N LEU A 52 10.24 -6.37 1.21
CA LEU A 52 9.04 -6.15 0.44
C LEU A 52 8.21 -7.43 0.37
N ILE A 53 6.89 -7.31 0.48
CA ILE A 53 5.90 -8.39 0.40
C ILE A 53 4.85 -7.98 -0.64
N ILE A 54 4.32 -8.93 -1.38
CA ILE A 54 3.17 -8.74 -2.25
C ILE A 54 1.96 -9.40 -1.59
N ASN A 55 0.93 -8.61 -1.30
CA ASN A 55 -0.35 -9.16 -0.86
C ASN A 55 -1.22 -9.44 -2.09
N ALA A 56 -1.48 -10.71 -2.37
CA ALA A 56 -2.29 -11.12 -3.51
C ALA A 56 -3.14 -12.36 -3.16
N ASN A 57 -4.39 -12.40 -3.70
CA ASN A 57 -5.34 -13.49 -3.47
C ASN A 57 -5.47 -14.43 -4.68
N ARG A 58 -4.79 -14.11 -5.78
CA ARG A 58 -4.82 -14.86 -7.05
C ARG A 58 -3.58 -14.54 -7.88
N ASN A 59 -3.39 -15.24 -9.01
CA ASN A 59 -2.24 -15.08 -9.91
C ASN A 59 -0.89 -15.21 -9.18
N HIS A 60 -0.81 -16.07 -8.17
CA HIS A 60 0.39 -16.27 -7.36
C HIS A 60 1.60 -16.63 -8.23
N ASP A 61 1.40 -17.48 -9.25
CA ASP A 61 2.46 -17.87 -10.19
C ASP A 61 3.06 -16.69 -10.94
N LYS A 62 2.25 -15.67 -11.26
CA LYS A 62 2.71 -14.45 -11.92
C LYS A 62 3.45 -13.54 -10.95
N TYR A 63 2.91 -13.35 -9.73
CA TYR A 63 3.55 -12.51 -8.73
C TYR A 63 4.83 -13.13 -8.14
N SER A 64 4.95 -14.48 -8.09
CA SER A 64 6.16 -15.16 -7.61
C SER A 64 7.38 -14.91 -8.50
N GLN A 65 7.17 -14.56 -9.77
CA GLN A 65 8.26 -14.24 -10.70
C GLN A 65 9.07 -13.01 -10.28
N TYR A 66 8.50 -12.14 -9.45
CA TYR A 66 9.20 -10.97 -8.91
C TYR A 66 10.13 -11.30 -7.74
N GLY A 67 10.13 -12.54 -7.22
CA GLY A 67 11.06 -13.00 -6.18
C GLY A 67 10.73 -12.53 -4.76
N PHE A 68 9.55 -11.94 -4.54
CA PHE A 68 9.09 -11.49 -3.23
C PHE A 68 8.14 -12.51 -2.58
N GLU A 69 8.07 -12.49 -1.25
CA GLU A 69 7.09 -13.28 -0.50
C GLU A 69 5.67 -12.83 -0.86
N ILE A 70 4.78 -13.81 -1.11
CA ILE A 70 3.37 -13.54 -1.37
C ILE A 70 2.55 -13.96 -0.15
N ILE A 71 1.68 -13.06 0.32
CA ILE A 71 0.75 -13.31 1.41
C ILE A 71 -0.66 -13.04 0.92
N SER A 72 -1.53 -14.07 1.04
CA SER A 72 -2.97 -13.91 0.77
C SER A 72 -3.71 -13.39 1.99
N ASP A 73 -4.89 -12.80 1.75
CA ASP A 73 -5.78 -12.38 2.83
C ASP A 73 -6.19 -13.58 3.69
N GLU A 74 -6.10 -13.41 5.01
CA GLU A 74 -6.60 -14.38 6.00
C GLU A 74 -8.10 -14.23 6.25
N TYR A 75 -8.70 -13.11 5.79
CA TYR A 75 -10.12 -12.81 5.93
C TYR A 75 -10.88 -13.18 4.66
N PRO A 76 -11.99 -13.95 4.75
CA PRO A 76 -12.77 -14.37 3.58
C PRO A 76 -13.48 -13.19 2.91
N ASN A 77 -13.86 -13.38 1.64
CA ASN A 77 -14.74 -12.47 0.89
C ASN A 77 -14.16 -11.09 0.53
N TYR A 78 -12.85 -10.99 0.26
CA TYR A 78 -12.23 -9.76 -0.21
C TYR A 78 -12.60 -8.53 0.62
N CYS A 79 -12.14 -8.51 1.85
CA CYS A 79 -12.50 -7.49 2.83
C CYS A 79 -11.81 -6.12 2.62
N GLY A 80 -11.35 -5.83 1.40
CA GLY A 80 -10.70 -4.57 1.07
C GLY A 80 -9.24 -4.49 1.54
N PRO A 81 -8.58 -3.32 1.37
CA PRO A 81 -7.15 -3.18 1.64
C PRO A 81 -6.77 -3.48 3.09
N LEU A 82 -7.67 -3.22 4.05
CA LEU A 82 -7.40 -3.45 5.47
C LEU A 82 -7.18 -4.92 5.79
N ALA A 83 -7.84 -5.85 5.08
CA ALA A 83 -7.63 -7.29 5.27
C ALA A 83 -6.23 -7.73 4.82
N GLY A 84 -5.77 -7.23 3.67
CA GLY A 84 -4.39 -7.45 3.21
C GLY A 84 -3.36 -6.89 4.19
N MET A 85 -3.58 -5.67 4.69
CA MET A 85 -2.72 -5.06 5.71
C MET A 85 -2.65 -5.92 6.97
N ALA A 86 -3.79 -6.40 7.49
CA ALA A 86 -3.85 -7.25 8.68
C ALA A 86 -3.11 -8.58 8.47
N SER A 87 -3.35 -9.23 7.33
CA SER A 87 -2.72 -10.51 7.00
C SER A 87 -1.19 -10.42 6.94
N VAL A 88 -0.67 -9.31 6.41
CA VAL A 88 0.77 -9.06 6.37
C VAL A 88 1.28 -8.66 7.76
N LEU A 89 0.56 -7.78 8.48
CA LEU A 89 0.95 -7.30 9.80
C LEU A 89 1.05 -8.43 10.83
N ASN A 90 0.22 -9.49 10.70
CA ASN A 90 0.29 -10.70 11.51
C ASN A 90 1.64 -11.45 11.32
N LYS A 91 2.25 -11.38 10.14
CA LYS A 91 3.41 -12.21 9.76
C LYS A 91 4.76 -11.50 9.84
N ILE A 92 4.79 -10.16 9.75
CA ILE A 92 6.04 -9.42 9.79
C ILE A 92 6.68 -9.45 11.18
N THR A 93 8.01 -9.32 11.21
CA THR A 93 8.80 -9.19 12.45
C THR A 93 9.24 -7.76 12.73
N THR A 94 9.24 -6.91 11.71
CA THR A 94 9.61 -5.49 11.83
C THR A 94 8.57 -4.70 12.64
N PRO A 95 8.98 -3.62 13.32
CA PRO A 95 8.07 -2.76 14.08
C PRO A 95 6.98 -2.07 13.27
N TYR A 96 7.23 -1.81 11.98
CA TYR A 96 6.33 -1.05 11.12
C TYR A 96 6.03 -1.77 9.82
N LEU A 97 4.78 -1.63 9.36
CA LEU A 97 4.30 -1.95 8.02
C LEU A 97 4.06 -0.65 7.26
N VAL A 98 4.60 -0.53 6.05
CA VAL A 98 4.21 0.54 5.12
C VAL A 98 3.49 -0.08 3.92
N THR A 99 2.48 0.61 3.38
CA THR A 99 1.63 0.07 2.34
C THR A 99 1.57 0.95 1.10
N ALA A 100 1.46 0.33 -0.06
CA ALA A 100 1.21 0.98 -1.35
C ALA A 100 0.31 0.09 -2.21
N PRO A 101 -0.56 0.65 -3.08
CA PRO A 101 -1.32 -0.13 -4.05
C PRO A 101 -0.46 -0.53 -5.24
N CYS A 102 -0.83 -1.61 -5.94
CA CYS A 102 -0.09 -2.11 -7.11
C CYS A 102 -0.34 -1.34 -8.40
N ASP A 103 -1.28 -0.40 -8.41
CA ASP A 103 -1.76 0.36 -9.57
C ASP A 103 -1.38 1.84 -9.57
N SER A 104 -0.37 2.23 -8.76
CA SER A 104 0.16 3.59 -8.66
C SER A 104 1.61 3.66 -9.16
N PRO A 105 1.84 3.69 -10.48
CA PRO A 105 3.18 3.56 -11.06
C PRO A 105 4.12 4.74 -10.77
N PHE A 106 3.57 5.87 -10.35
CA PHE A 106 4.33 7.11 -10.07
C PHE A 106 4.64 7.33 -8.59
N ILE A 107 4.59 6.26 -7.79
CA ILE A 107 4.89 6.31 -6.34
C ILE A 107 6.22 7.05 -6.08
N SER A 108 6.24 7.95 -5.07
CA SER A 108 7.43 8.73 -4.73
C SER A 108 8.48 7.90 -3.99
N ASP A 109 9.75 8.14 -4.29
CA ASP A 109 10.91 7.64 -3.55
C ASP A 109 11.01 8.22 -2.13
N SER A 110 10.27 9.27 -1.84
CA SER A 110 10.20 9.94 -0.54
C SER A 110 9.03 9.45 0.33
N LEU A 111 8.17 8.53 -0.17
CA LEU A 111 6.97 8.09 0.54
C LEU A 111 7.27 7.58 1.96
N VAL A 112 8.21 6.64 2.08
CA VAL A 112 8.50 5.99 3.36
C VAL A 112 9.17 6.96 4.34
N SER A 113 10.04 7.83 3.85
CA SER A 113 10.70 8.84 4.68
C SER A 113 9.70 9.87 5.22
N CYS A 114 8.76 10.35 4.41
CA CYS A 114 7.72 11.29 4.85
C CYS A 114 6.79 10.65 5.89
N LEU A 115 6.33 9.40 5.64
CA LEU A 115 5.50 8.67 6.60
C LEU A 115 6.21 8.41 7.93
N SER A 116 7.49 8.02 7.88
CA SER A 116 8.32 7.79 9.08
C SER A 116 8.54 9.07 9.90
N LEU A 117 8.79 10.18 9.20
CA LEU A 117 9.01 11.48 9.83
C LEU A 117 7.73 11.98 10.52
N ALA A 118 6.57 11.79 9.88
CA ALA A 118 5.29 12.18 10.47
C ALA A 118 5.03 11.41 11.79
N ILE A 119 5.21 10.08 11.81
CA ILE A 119 5.09 9.27 13.05
C ILE A 119 6.04 9.80 14.13
N PHE A 120 7.29 10.07 13.76
CA PHE A 120 8.30 10.51 14.71
C PHE A 120 7.95 11.88 15.31
N ASN A 121 7.55 12.85 14.49
CA ASN A 121 7.26 14.22 14.90
C ASN A 121 6.00 14.31 15.78
N GLU A 122 4.94 13.57 15.42
CA GLU A 122 3.66 13.63 16.13
C GLU A 122 3.51 12.55 17.21
N ASN A 123 4.52 11.69 17.36
CA ASN A 123 4.53 10.59 18.33
C ASN A 123 3.27 9.70 18.25
N THR A 124 2.86 9.36 17.04
CA THR A 124 1.72 8.50 16.75
C THR A 124 2.16 7.07 16.40
N GLU A 125 1.20 6.16 16.19
CA GLU A 125 1.47 4.80 15.74
C GLU A 125 1.02 4.57 14.28
N ILE A 126 0.37 5.57 13.67
CA ILE A 126 -0.09 5.56 12.28
C ILE A 126 0.30 6.88 11.63
N SER A 127 0.80 6.81 10.40
CA SER A 127 0.83 7.97 9.50
C SER A 127 0.16 7.64 8.18
N VAL A 128 -0.47 8.68 7.58
CA VAL A 128 -1.21 8.56 6.32
C VAL A 128 -0.74 9.67 5.38
N ALA A 129 -0.48 9.32 4.13
CA ALA A 129 -0.10 10.29 3.10
C ALA A 129 -1.27 11.25 2.78
N HIS A 130 -0.92 12.50 2.51
CA HIS A 130 -1.85 13.55 2.06
C HIS A 130 -1.29 14.20 0.79
N ASN A 131 -2.10 14.29 -0.27
CA ASN A 131 -1.65 14.79 -1.57
C ASN A 131 -1.86 16.30 -1.78
N GLY A 132 -2.16 17.04 -0.70
CA GLY A 132 -2.55 18.46 -0.74
C GLY A 132 -4.05 18.69 -0.74
N GLU A 133 -4.85 17.72 -1.22
CA GLU A 133 -6.32 17.81 -1.30
C GLU A 133 -7.01 16.89 -0.29
N ARG A 134 -6.52 15.64 -0.16
CA ARG A 134 -7.14 14.60 0.69
C ARG A 134 -6.13 13.58 1.20
N LEU A 135 -6.53 12.85 2.23
CA LEU A 135 -5.79 11.67 2.68
C LEU A 135 -5.81 10.57 1.62
N GLN A 136 -4.72 9.83 1.57
CA GLN A 136 -4.52 8.67 0.71
C GLN A 136 -4.41 7.40 1.58
N PRO A 137 -5.53 6.81 2.03
CA PRO A 137 -5.54 5.83 3.12
C PRO A 137 -4.73 4.55 2.84
N VAL A 138 -4.54 4.19 1.57
CA VAL A 138 -3.76 3.01 1.17
C VAL A 138 -2.25 3.28 1.20
N PHE A 139 -1.84 4.54 1.24
CA PHE A 139 -0.46 4.95 1.43
C PHE A 139 -0.25 5.36 2.89
N CYS A 140 0.02 4.39 3.73
CA CYS A 140 0.16 4.61 5.17
C CYS A 140 1.28 3.77 5.78
N MET A 141 1.73 4.18 6.95
CA MET A 141 2.62 3.40 7.81
C MET A 141 1.90 3.11 9.12
N ILE A 142 1.96 1.86 9.56
CA ILE A 142 1.24 1.35 10.73
C ILE A 142 2.22 0.59 11.63
N LYS A 143 2.23 0.93 12.91
CA LYS A 143 3.01 0.22 13.91
C LYS A 143 2.40 -1.16 14.20
N LYS A 144 3.25 -2.18 14.28
CA LYS A 144 2.81 -3.58 14.48
C LYS A 144 1.97 -3.79 15.75
N THR A 145 2.15 -2.98 16.77
CA THR A 145 1.36 -3.05 18.01
C THR A 145 -0.15 -2.92 17.80
N LEU A 146 -0.56 -2.29 16.69
CA LEU A 146 -1.98 -2.07 16.37
C LEU A 146 -2.69 -3.28 15.75
N ILE A 147 -1.98 -4.40 15.54
CA ILE A 147 -2.57 -5.60 14.92
C ILE A 147 -3.81 -6.13 15.66
N SER A 148 -3.80 -6.12 17.00
CA SER A 148 -4.95 -6.57 17.80
C SER A 148 -6.19 -5.70 17.58
N SER A 149 -6.01 -4.37 17.46
CA SER A 149 -7.09 -3.43 17.14
C SER A 149 -7.63 -3.68 15.73
N MET A 150 -6.75 -3.88 14.75
CA MET A 150 -7.13 -4.13 13.36
C MET A 150 -7.89 -5.45 13.22
N ASN A 151 -7.42 -6.52 13.86
CA ASN A 151 -8.08 -7.82 13.85
C ASN A 151 -9.47 -7.75 14.52
N ALA A 152 -9.58 -7.06 15.67
CA ALA A 152 -10.86 -6.86 16.36
C ALA A 152 -11.87 -6.09 15.50
N TYR A 153 -11.41 -5.08 14.76
CA TYR A 153 -12.23 -4.30 13.83
C TYR A 153 -12.76 -5.18 12.67
N LEU A 154 -11.86 -5.95 12.04
CA LEU A 154 -12.22 -6.86 10.95
C LEU A 154 -13.16 -7.99 11.40
N THR A 155 -12.96 -8.53 12.60
CA THR A 155 -13.80 -9.60 13.17
C THR A 155 -15.24 -9.12 13.43
N LYS A 156 -15.45 -7.83 13.73
CA LYS A 156 -16.78 -7.22 13.85
C LYS A 156 -17.51 -7.05 12.50
N GLY A 157 -16.87 -7.42 11.38
CA GLY A 157 -17.46 -7.27 10.05
C GLY A 157 -17.19 -5.89 9.42
N GLU A 158 -16.47 -5.01 10.10
CA GLU A 158 -16.09 -3.69 9.58
C GLU A 158 -14.96 -3.79 8.56
N ARG A 159 -14.93 -2.87 7.56
CA ARG A 159 -14.02 -2.96 6.41
C ARG A 159 -13.41 -1.63 5.98
N LYS A 160 -14.03 -0.49 6.38
CA LYS A 160 -13.61 0.83 5.93
C LYS A 160 -12.37 1.29 6.69
N ILE A 161 -11.26 1.52 5.96
CA ILE A 161 -10.00 1.94 6.53
C ILE A 161 -10.10 3.31 7.25
N ASP A 162 -10.85 4.25 6.68
CA ASP A 162 -11.04 5.58 7.28
C ASP A 162 -11.74 5.50 8.65
N LYS A 163 -12.71 4.60 8.80
CA LYS A 163 -13.38 4.35 10.08
C LYS A 163 -12.46 3.68 11.10
N TRP A 164 -11.52 2.85 10.66
CA TRP A 164 -10.53 2.28 11.56
C TRP A 164 -9.52 3.35 11.99
N PHE A 165 -9.04 4.17 11.06
CA PHE A 165 -8.16 5.30 11.39
C PHE A 165 -8.79 6.26 12.39
N SER A 166 -10.10 6.53 12.30
CA SER A 166 -10.78 7.43 13.25
C SER A 166 -10.79 6.95 14.71
N GLN A 167 -10.38 5.70 14.96
CA GLN A 167 -10.25 5.13 16.32
C GLN A 167 -8.85 5.36 16.92
N HIS A 168 -7.92 5.95 16.15
CA HIS A 168 -6.52 6.13 16.54
C HIS A 168 -6.02 7.54 16.24
N PRO A 169 -5.07 8.07 17.02
CA PRO A 169 -4.29 9.22 16.58
C PRO A 169 -3.51 8.88 15.32
N ILE A 170 -3.66 9.71 14.28
CA ILE A 170 -2.91 9.59 13.02
C ILE A 170 -2.06 10.82 12.79
N ALA A 171 -0.83 10.63 12.30
CA ALA A 171 0.00 11.70 11.76
C ALA A 171 -0.27 11.86 10.26
N ILE A 172 -0.22 13.08 9.77
CA ILE A 172 -0.40 13.39 8.36
C ILE A 172 0.97 13.62 7.72
N ALA A 173 1.33 12.77 6.76
CA ALA A 173 2.53 12.95 5.95
C ALA A 173 2.18 13.79 4.72
N ASP A 174 2.66 15.03 4.66
CA ASP A 174 2.45 15.91 3.52
C ASP A 174 3.33 15.47 2.34
N LEU A 175 2.68 15.02 1.27
CA LEU A 175 3.27 14.70 -0.03
C LEU A 175 2.63 15.54 -1.16
N SER A 176 2.12 16.73 -0.85
CA SER A 176 1.53 17.66 -1.83
C SER A 176 2.49 18.04 -2.97
N HIS A 177 3.79 17.97 -2.73
CA HIS A 177 4.83 18.20 -3.74
C HIS A 177 4.99 17.04 -4.75
N PHE A 178 4.33 15.89 -4.49
CA PHE A 178 4.38 14.70 -5.34
C PHE A 178 2.96 14.26 -5.79
N PRO A 179 2.15 15.12 -6.42
CA PRO A 179 0.74 14.83 -6.68
C PRO A 179 0.53 13.61 -7.57
N LYS A 180 1.44 13.36 -8.53
CA LYS A 180 1.39 12.19 -9.40
C LYS A 180 1.55 10.86 -8.66
N SER A 181 2.17 10.84 -7.48
CA SER A 181 2.40 9.61 -6.69
C SER A 181 1.13 8.85 -6.33
N PHE A 182 -0.01 9.51 -6.38
CA PHE A 182 -1.31 8.98 -5.99
C PHE A 182 -2.25 8.72 -7.18
N GLU A 183 -1.75 8.90 -8.40
CA GLU A 183 -2.48 8.55 -9.60
C GLU A 183 -2.57 7.02 -9.72
N ASN A 184 -3.81 6.52 -9.81
CA ASN A 184 -4.13 5.11 -9.95
C ASN A 184 -4.74 4.88 -11.33
N PHE A 185 -4.31 3.86 -12.02
CA PHE A 185 -4.99 3.43 -13.25
C PHE A 185 -6.13 2.45 -12.93
N ASN A 186 -7.37 2.90 -13.15
CA ASN A 186 -8.58 2.14 -12.86
C ASN A 186 -9.23 1.55 -14.12
N SER A 187 -8.82 2.00 -15.32
CA SER A 187 -9.31 1.51 -16.61
C SER A 187 -8.20 1.46 -17.66
N GLN A 188 -8.43 0.70 -18.73
CA GLN A 188 -7.51 0.68 -19.88
C GLN A 188 -7.48 2.03 -20.60
N GLU A 189 -8.60 2.76 -20.63
CA GLU A 189 -8.70 4.08 -21.24
C GLU A 189 -7.78 5.08 -20.52
N GLU A 190 -7.74 5.06 -19.18
CA GLU A 190 -6.83 5.92 -18.39
C GLU A 190 -5.36 5.64 -18.71
N ILE A 191 -5.00 4.37 -18.91
CA ILE A 191 -3.64 3.97 -19.29
C ILE A 191 -3.28 4.52 -20.67
N ILE A 192 -4.13 4.33 -21.68
CA ILE A 192 -3.90 4.81 -23.07
C ILE A 192 -3.76 6.33 -23.08
N VAL A 193 -4.60 7.05 -22.35
CA VAL A 193 -4.51 8.53 -22.25
C VAL A 193 -3.18 8.95 -21.60
N SER A 194 -2.74 8.24 -20.56
CA SER A 194 -1.47 8.57 -19.90
C SER A 194 -0.25 8.22 -20.75
N GLU A 195 -0.29 7.15 -21.56
CA GLU A 195 0.77 6.80 -22.51
C GLU A 195 0.94 7.89 -23.58
N ASN A 196 -0.18 8.37 -24.14
CA ASN A 196 -0.16 9.42 -25.18
C ASN A 196 0.28 10.81 -24.69
N ASN A 197 0.21 11.08 -23.38
CA ASN A 197 0.62 12.36 -22.79
C ASN A 197 2.11 12.38 -22.38
N ASN A 198 2.81 11.26 -22.48
CA ASN A 198 4.23 11.15 -22.13
C ASN A 198 5.15 11.08 -23.36
N ASP A 199 4.58 11.11 -24.59
CA ASP A 199 5.28 11.30 -25.85
C ASP A 199 5.38 12.83 -26.18
#